data_cf3daa0e75f84a42e6632c0916ccad51
#
_entry.id   cf3daa0e75f84a42e6632c0916ccad51
#
_cell.length_a   1.000
_cell.length_b   1.000
_cell.length_c   1.000
_cell.angle_alpha   90.00
_cell.angle_beta   90.00
_cell.angle_gamma   90.00
#
_symmetry.space_group_name_H-M   'P 1'
#
loop_
_entity.id
_entity.type
_entity.pdbx_description
1 polymer ?
#
loop_
_entity_poly.entity_id
_entity_poly.type
_entity_poly.pdbx_seq_one_letter_code
_entity_poly.pdbx_strand_id
1 'polypeptide(L)'
;MELLKGGLILKNKMGRLTPDERKLASNMKRLGISIKIIIEMFHCSRQTIWYWSIQDLRTRFNIKRNYEGKITIEAEITILFLRSLGYGCARIKQRLEKAPEIELKLTEIYVQGLIVSRQTVYKILKKHKLNGYNNKRNQKAWKFFRADYPNQLWQLDLKEFKFEGKKYYFIVCIDDYSRNLICLNLLDHCPTTNEVTFALQKLNVKPEVILTDNGGQFKEQWKLWCKEQGIEAKFAHAYYPQDKGKVERVNRNIAEELINIIEKFHKLLTQEEIESWRLWFNEDRVNLRTKTRPAQLYVKY
;
A
#
# COMPACT_ATOMS: atom_id res chain seq x y z
N MET A 1 31.80 -21.05 -5.62
CA MET A 1 31.45 -21.10 -4.19
C MET A 1 32.08 -19.90 -3.46
N GLU A 2 31.95 -18.71 -4.04
CA GLU A 2 32.58 -17.46 -3.54
C GLU A 2 31.73 -16.24 -3.91
N LEU A 3 30.47 -16.19 -3.53
CA LEU A 3 29.57 -15.09 -3.95
C LEU A 3 28.75 -14.46 -2.82
N LEU A 4 29.20 -14.57 -1.55
CA LEU A 4 28.56 -13.90 -0.41
C LEU A 4 29.54 -13.21 0.55
N LYS A 5 30.68 -12.71 0.04
CA LYS A 5 31.56 -11.81 0.80
C LYS A 5 31.10 -10.35 0.70
N GLY A 6 29.89 -10.05 1.10
CA GLY A 6 29.40 -8.68 1.00
C GLY A 6 28.15 -8.40 1.80
N GLY A 7 28.17 -8.72 3.06
CA GLY A 7 27.17 -8.22 4.00
C GLY A 7 26.03 -9.19 4.29
N LEU A 8 25.69 -9.35 5.42
CA LEU A 8 24.63 -9.67 6.31
C LEU A 8 24.85 -10.85 7.23
N ILE A 9 25.59 -11.88 6.84
CA ILE A 9 25.65 -13.08 7.67
C ILE A 9 27.09 -13.52 7.84
N LEU A 10 27.66 -13.16 8.96
CA LEU A 10 28.90 -13.73 9.44
C LEU A 10 28.59 -15.08 10.06
N LYS A 11 28.78 -16.18 9.32
CA LYS A 11 28.82 -17.50 9.93
C LYS A 11 30.04 -17.60 10.83
N ASN A 12 29.85 -18.08 12.05
CA ASN A 12 30.99 -18.47 12.85
C ASN A 12 31.75 -19.63 12.15
N LYS A 13 33.01 -19.87 12.53
CA LYS A 13 33.86 -20.89 11.91
C LYS A 13 33.28 -22.29 11.83
N MET A 14 32.16 -22.58 12.52
CA MET A 14 31.46 -23.86 12.51
C MET A 14 30.16 -23.86 11.69
N GLY A 15 29.88 -22.80 10.91
CA GLY A 15 28.65 -22.74 10.09
C GLY A 15 27.36 -22.58 10.87
N ARG A 16 27.40 -22.29 12.17
CA ARG A 16 26.23 -22.04 13.02
C ARG A 16 25.91 -20.56 13.04
N LEU A 17 24.64 -20.25 13.00
CA LEU A 17 24.16 -18.86 13.10
C LEU A 17 24.38 -18.32 14.54
N THR A 18 24.71 -17.03 14.61
CA THR A 18 24.79 -16.31 15.89
C THR A 18 23.41 -16.20 16.55
N PRO A 19 23.33 -15.92 17.85
CA PRO A 19 22.05 -15.67 18.51
C PRO A 19 21.23 -14.56 17.86
N ASP A 20 21.88 -13.51 17.37
CA ASP A 20 21.24 -12.37 16.71
C ASP A 20 20.67 -12.78 15.35
N GLU A 21 21.40 -13.54 14.56
CA GLU A 21 20.91 -14.09 13.28
C GLU A 21 19.71 -15.04 13.50
N ARG A 22 19.71 -15.86 14.56
CA ARG A 22 18.57 -16.74 14.90
C ARG A 22 17.33 -15.95 15.26
N LYS A 23 17.49 -14.94 16.12
CA LYS A 23 16.39 -14.06 16.51
C LYS A 23 15.83 -13.32 15.29
N LEU A 24 16.71 -12.88 14.41
CA LEU A 24 16.38 -12.22 13.18
C LEU A 24 15.53 -13.12 12.26
N ALA A 25 15.99 -14.35 12.00
CA ALA A 25 15.27 -15.33 11.20
C ALA A 25 13.90 -15.67 11.82
N SER A 26 13.82 -15.76 13.15
CA SER A 26 12.58 -15.98 13.89
C SER A 26 11.58 -14.81 13.69
N ASN A 27 12.05 -13.59 13.87
CA ASN A 27 11.22 -12.40 13.66
C ASN A 27 10.73 -12.27 12.22
N MET A 28 11.59 -12.51 11.24
CA MET A 28 11.20 -12.51 9.82
C MET A 28 10.07 -13.51 9.55
N LYS A 29 10.12 -14.71 10.15
CA LYS A 29 9.04 -15.69 10.04
C LYS A 29 7.74 -15.22 10.70
N ARG A 30 7.80 -14.65 11.92
CA ARG A 30 6.64 -14.05 12.61
C ARG A 30 5.97 -12.96 11.79
N LEU A 31 6.77 -12.15 11.08
CA LEU A 31 6.30 -11.11 10.16
C LEU A 31 5.77 -11.67 8.82
N GLY A 32 5.69 -12.99 8.68
CA GLY A 32 5.15 -13.64 7.50
C GLY A 32 6.04 -13.56 6.27
N ILE A 33 7.34 -13.27 6.42
CA ILE A 33 8.30 -13.36 5.32
C ILE A 33 8.42 -14.82 4.89
N SER A 34 8.43 -15.04 3.57
CA SER A 34 8.51 -16.40 3.02
C SER A 34 9.70 -17.16 3.58
N ILE A 35 9.45 -18.39 4.08
CA ILE A 35 10.50 -19.27 4.59
C ILE A 35 11.61 -19.49 3.55
N LYS A 36 11.27 -19.51 2.26
CA LYS A 36 12.25 -19.62 1.17
C LYS A 36 13.26 -18.49 1.19
N ILE A 37 12.81 -17.24 1.36
CA ILE A 37 13.67 -16.06 1.48
C ILE A 37 14.57 -16.17 2.71
N ILE A 38 14.00 -16.61 3.87
CA ILE A 38 14.77 -16.76 5.10
C ILE A 38 15.84 -17.83 4.95
N ILE A 39 15.53 -18.97 4.32
CA ILE A 39 16.49 -20.04 4.02
C ILE A 39 17.65 -19.51 3.14
N GLU A 40 17.32 -18.76 2.08
CA GLU A 40 18.32 -18.17 1.18
C GLU A 40 19.23 -17.17 1.89
N MET A 41 18.66 -16.36 2.81
CA MET A 41 19.42 -15.36 3.56
C MET A 41 20.36 -15.97 4.61
N PHE A 42 19.86 -16.94 5.37
CA PHE A 42 20.56 -17.47 6.53
C PHE A 42 21.23 -18.83 6.26
N HIS A 43 21.06 -19.40 5.08
CA HIS A 43 21.60 -20.71 4.68
C HIS A 43 21.32 -21.80 5.71
N CYS A 44 20.12 -21.81 6.29
CA CYS A 44 19.70 -22.75 7.31
C CYS A 44 18.48 -23.57 6.85
N SER A 45 18.22 -24.69 7.52
CA SER A 45 17.07 -25.56 7.16
C SER A 45 15.74 -24.95 7.59
N ARG A 46 14.64 -25.36 6.92
CA ARG A 46 13.27 -25.01 7.32
C ARG A 46 12.96 -25.40 8.78
N GLN A 47 13.45 -26.57 9.21
CA GLN A 47 13.27 -27.05 10.60
C GLN A 47 13.97 -26.12 11.58
N THR A 48 15.15 -25.63 11.26
CA THR A 48 15.92 -24.71 12.09
C THR A 48 15.19 -23.39 12.30
N ILE A 49 14.60 -22.84 11.24
CA ILE A 49 13.79 -21.60 11.32
C ILE A 49 12.55 -21.83 12.19
N TRP A 50 11.87 -22.98 12.00
CA TRP A 50 10.70 -23.33 12.79
C TRP A 50 11.04 -23.47 14.28
N TYR A 51 12.12 -24.17 14.60
CA TYR A 51 12.61 -24.34 15.99
C TYR A 51 12.87 -22.99 16.67
N TRP A 52 13.55 -22.07 16.01
CA TRP A 52 13.83 -20.74 16.57
C TRP A 52 12.60 -19.87 16.72
N SER A 53 11.60 -20.02 15.87
CA SER A 53 10.35 -19.25 15.97
C SER A 53 9.48 -19.64 17.18
N ILE A 54 9.75 -20.79 17.82
CA ILE A 54 9.04 -21.26 19.02
C ILE A 54 9.78 -20.84 20.30
N GLN A 55 11.10 -20.72 20.23
CA GLN A 55 11.89 -20.28 21.38
C GLN A 55 11.78 -18.76 21.58
N ASP A 56 11.29 -18.37 22.76
CA ASP A 56 11.31 -16.96 23.20
C ASP A 56 12.75 -16.56 23.55
N LEU A 57 13.45 -16.00 22.56
CA LEU A 57 14.82 -15.54 22.73
C LEU A 57 14.80 -14.15 23.37
N ARG A 58 14.74 -14.07 24.70
CA ARG A 58 14.83 -12.84 25.51
C ARG A 58 16.22 -12.18 25.46
N THR A 59 16.80 -12.03 24.30
CA THR A 59 18.07 -11.28 24.16
C THR A 59 17.79 -9.92 23.55
N ARG A 60 18.10 -8.86 24.30
CA ARG A 60 18.09 -7.48 23.80
C ARG A 60 19.19 -7.31 22.74
N PHE A 61 18.84 -6.82 21.57
CA PHE A 61 19.83 -6.44 20.57
C PHE A 61 20.56 -5.18 21.00
N ASN A 62 21.84 -5.28 21.25
CA ASN A 62 22.76 -4.13 21.20
C ASN A 62 23.27 -3.99 19.77
N ILE A 63 22.52 -3.29 18.92
CA ILE A 63 22.97 -3.01 17.58
C ILE A 63 23.79 -1.74 17.60
N LYS A 64 25.11 -1.88 17.42
CA LYS A 64 26.00 -0.73 17.18
C LYS A 64 25.57 -0.05 15.88
N ARG A 65 25.09 1.19 15.97
CA ARG A 65 24.80 2.03 14.82
C ARG A 65 26.13 2.40 14.15
N ASN A 66 26.46 1.76 13.03
CA ASN A 66 27.56 2.23 12.17
C ASN A 66 27.04 3.37 11.30
N TYR A 67 27.34 4.59 11.71
CA TYR A 67 27.03 5.84 11.04
C TYR A 67 28.02 6.15 9.91
N GLU A 68 28.10 5.33 8.89
CA GLU A 68 28.83 5.69 7.67
C GLU A 68 28.06 5.19 6.45
N GLY A 69 26.94 5.85 6.11
CA GLY A 69 26.26 5.68 4.83
C GLY A 69 25.79 4.25 4.48
N LYS A 70 26.00 3.29 5.37
CA LYS A 70 25.60 1.88 5.18
C LYS A 70 24.22 1.65 5.71
N ILE A 71 23.40 0.98 4.91
CA ILE A 71 22.07 0.54 5.30
C ILE A 71 22.19 -0.44 6.47
N THR A 72 21.45 -0.20 7.54
CA THR A 72 21.40 -1.10 8.69
C THR A 72 20.73 -2.42 8.34
N ILE A 73 20.99 -3.46 9.14
CA ILE A 73 20.38 -4.78 8.97
C ILE A 73 18.87 -4.67 9.07
N GLU A 74 18.35 -3.88 9.99
CA GLU A 74 16.90 -3.66 10.15
C GLU A 74 16.29 -3.02 8.91
N ALA A 75 16.99 -2.03 8.33
CA ALA A 75 16.52 -1.39 7.09
C ALA A 75 16.49 -2.38 5.91
N GLU A 76 17.51 -3.23 5.79
CA GLU A 76 17.53 -4.28 4.76
C GLU A 76 16.38 -5.28 4.97
N ILE A 77 16.10 -5.70 6.20
CA ILE A 77 14.98 -6.59 6.54
C ILE A 77 13.64 -5.91 6.22
N THR A 78 13.50 -4.65 6.61
CA THR A 78 12.30 -3.87 6.31
C THR A 78 12.06 -3.78 4.80
N ILE A 79 13.12 -3.58 4.01
CA ILE A 79 13.03 -3.60 2.53
C ILE A 79 12.55 -4.96 2.01
N LEU A 80 13.10 -6.06 2.53
CA LEU A 80 12.70 -7.41 2.13
C LEU A 80 11.29 -7.75 2.57
N PHE A 81 10.91 -7.34 3.77
CA PHE A 81 9.54 -7.46 4.27
C PHE A 81 8.54 -6.70 3.38
N LEU A 82 8.80 -5.43 3.09
CA LEU A 82 7.95 -4.64 2.19
C LEU A 82 7.89 -5.24 0.78
N ARG A 83 8.98 -5.87 0.32
CA ARG A 83 8.98 -6.61 -0.94
C ARG A 83 8.09 -7.84 -0.89
N SER A 84 8.04 -8.57 0.23
CA SER A 84 7.15 -9.73 0.41
C SER A 84 5.66 -9.36 0.41
N LEU A 85 5.34 -8.09 0.70
CA LEU A 85 4.02 -7.49 0.53
C LEU A 85 3.70 -7.11 -0.93
N GLY A 86 4.63 -7.35 -1.88
CA GLY A 86 4.45 -7.02 -3.28
C GLY A 86 4.92 -5.61 -3.70
N TYR A 87 5.47 -4.82 -2.78
CA TYR A 87 5.86 -3.44 -3.10
C TYR A 87 7.06 -3.36 -4.03
N GLY A 88 7.00 -2.44 -4.99
CA GLY A 88 8.12 -2.10 -5.87
C GLY A 88 9.07 -1.08 -5.22
N CYS A 89 10.31 -0.94 -5.76
CA CYS A 89 11.36 -0.09 -5.21
C CYS A 89 10.92 1.34 -4.84
N ALA A 90 10.09 1.97 -5.67
CA ALA A 90 9.62 3.34 -5.42
C ALA A 90 8.67 3.40 -4.21
N ARG A 91 7.82 2.39 -4.06
CA ARG A 91 6.88 2.30 -2.94
C ARG A 91 7.59 1.93 -1.65
N ILE A 92 8.56 1.01 -1.70
CA ILE A 92 9.42 0.67 -0.56
C ILE A 92 10.15 1.92 -0.05
N LYS A 93 10.75 2.73 -0.95
CA LYS A 93 11.37 4.00 -0.57
C LYS A 93 10.40 4.89 0.22
N GLN A 94 9.19 5.09 -0.27
CA GLN A 94 8.18 5.92 0.41
C GLN A 94 7.79 5.37 1.78
N ARG A 95 7.68 4.04 1.92
CA ARG A 95 7.36 3.39 3.21
C ARG A 95 8.49 3.54 4.23
N LEU A 96 9.74 3.49 3.79
CA LEU A 96 10.90 3.75 4.66
C LEU A 96 10.95 5.22 5.11
N GLU A 97 10.49 6.16 4.30
CA GLU A 97 10.39 7.57 4.67
C GLU A 97 9.23 7.82 5.63
N LYS A 98 8.04 7.34 5.27
CA LYS A 98 6.83 7.42 6.10
C LYS A 98 5.81 6.35 5.72
N ALA A 99 5.50 5.46 6.63
CA ALA A 99 4.49 4.42 6.47
C ALA A 99 3.15 4.83 7.11
N PRO A 100 2.01 4.25 6.70
CA PRO A 100 0.76 4.43 7.42
C PRO A 100 0.83 3.80 8.81
N GLU A 101 0.11 4.39 9.77
CA GLU A 101 0.10 3.91 11.16
C GLU A 101 -0.32 2.44 11.28
N ILE A 102 -1.26 2.00 10.44
CA ILE A 102 -1.70 0.61 10.44
C ILE A 102 -0.55 -0.35 10.13
N GLU A 103 0.37 0.00 9.22
CA GLU A 103 1.56 -0.81 8.97
C GLU A 103 2.51 -0.79 10.17
N LEU A 104 2.71 0.38 10.79
CA LEU A 104 3.58 0.53 11.95
C LEU A 104 3.08 -0.25 13.16
N LYS A 105 1.76 -0.29 13.39
CA LYS A 105 1.13 -1.07 14.46
C LYS A 105 1.29 -2.58 14.25
N LEU A 106 1.43 -3.02 13.00
CA LEU A 106 1.51 -4.44 12.64
C LEU A 106 2.94 -4.98 12.56
N THR A 107 3.95 -4.11 12.51
CA THR A 107 5.34 -4.52 12.30
C THR A 107 6.27 -4.00 13.39
N GLU A 108 6.79 -4.90 14.26
CA GLU A 108 7.76 -4.54 15.30
C GLU A 108 9.16 -4.20 14.76
N ILE A 109 9.44 -4.48 13.48
CA ILE A 109 10.76 -4.32 12.85
C ILE A 109 10.74 -3.18 11.82
N TYR A 110 9.71 -2.37 11.82
CA TYR A 110 9.59 -1.32 10.81
C TYR A 110 10.54 -0.15 11.12
N VAL A 111 11.41 0.18 10.17
CA VAL A 111 12.28 1.34 10.23
C VAL A 111 11.62 2.49 9.49
N GLN A 112 11.27 3.54 10.22
CA GLN A 112 10.66 4.75 9.67
C GLN A 112 11.64 5.94 9.71
N GLY A 113 11.43 6.90 8.82
CA GLY A 113 12.26 8.10 8.71
C GLY A 113 13.59 7.86 8.00
N LEU A 114 13.80 6.69 7.40
CA LEU A 114 15.02 6.38 6.66
C LEU A 114 14.94 6.92 5.23
N ILE A 115 15.77 7.89 4.92
CA ILE A 115 15.89 8.48 3.59
C ILE A 115 16.87 7.67 2.75
N VAL A 116 16.37 6.84 1.85
CA VAL A 116 17.17 6.04 0.92
C VAL A 116 16.82 6.34 -0.53
N SER A 117 17.78 6.18 -1.43
CA SER A 117 17.51 6.30 -2.85
C SER A 117 16.76 5.07 -3.38
N ARG A 118 15.92 5.26 -4.43
CA ARG A 118 15.32 4.13 -5.15
C ARG A 118 16.36 3.15 -5.67
N GLN A 119 17.53 3.66 -6.07
CA GLN A 119 18.66 2.85 -6.54
C GLN A 119 19.21 1.96 -5.44
N THR A 120 19.28 2.45 -4.22
CA THR A 120 19.72 1.67 -3.06
C THR A 120 18.76 0.51 -2.78
N VAL A 121 17.44 0.78 -2.76
CA VAL A 121 16.42 -0.27 -2.62
C VAL A 121 16.58 -1.32 -3.74
N TYR A 122 16.75 -0.88 -5.00
CA TYR A 122 16.95 -1.79 -6.13
C TYR A 122 18.20 -2.67 -5.96
N LYS A 123 19.33 -2.09 -5.52
CA LYS A 123 20.59 -2.85 -5.29
C LYS A 123 20.38 -3.94 -4.24
N ILE A 124 19.67 -3.63 -3.16
CA ILE A 124 19.35 -4.60 -2.10
C ILE A 124 18.48 -5.72 -2.65
N LEU A 125 17.38 -5.38 -3.33
CA LEU A 125 16.50 -6.39 -3.92
C LEU A 125 17.23 -7.25 -4.99
N LYS A 126 18.16 -6.65 -5.75
CA LYS A 126 19.00 -7.38 -6.71
C LYS A 126 19.93 -8.35 -6.00
N LYS A 127 20.57 -7.94 -4.89
CA LYS A 127 21.43 -8.78 -4.05
C LYS A 127 20.70 -10.06 -3.60
N HIS A 128 19.40 -9.93 -3.26
CA HIS A 128 18.55 -11.04 -2.85
C HIS A 128 17.75 -11.68 -4.00
N LYS A 129 18.09 -11.41 -5.26
CA LYS A 129 17.41 -11.93 -6.47
C LYS A 129 15.88 -11.64 -6.51
N LEU A 130 15.44 -10.57 -5.83
CA LEU A 130 14.05 -10.15 -5.72
C LEU A 130 13.68 -8.94 -6.62
N ASN A 131 14.58 -8.57 -7.55
CA ASN A 131 14.40 -7.44 -8.45
C ASN A 131 13.57 -7.74 -9.70
N GLY A 132 13.11 -8.98 -9.89
CA GLY A 132 12.40 -9.43 -11.08
C GLY A 132 10.92 -9.09 -11.05
N TYR A 133 10.50 -8.05 -11.79
CA TYR A 133 9.20 -7.91 -12.43
C TYR A 133 9.36 -7.04 -13.68
N ASN A 134 9.75 -7.67 -14.77
CA ASN A 134 9.71 -7.07 -16.10
C ASN A 134 8.50 -7.60 -16.88
N ASN A 135 7.30 -7.20 -16.50
CA ASN A 135 6.21 -7.22 -17.44
C ASN A 135 6.34 -5.99 -18.34
N LYS A 136 7.02 -6.13 -19.45
CA LYS A 136 6.92 -5.20 -20.59
C LYS A 136 5.49 -5.31 -21.12
N ARG A 137 4.55 -4.53 -20.53
CA ARG A 137 3.24 -4.31 -21.15
C ARG A 137 3.46 -3.36 -22.30
N ASN A 138 3.06 -3.77 -23.52
CA ASN A 138 2.93 -2.86 -24.65
C ASN A 138 2.00 -1.73 -24.25
N GLN A 139 2.57 -0.56 -23.99
CA GLN A 139 1.80 0.64 -23.68
C GLN A 139 1.29 1.22 -25.01
N LYS A 140 0.01 0.99 -25.31
CA LYS A 140 -0.68 1.80 -26.33
C LYS A 140 -0.68 3.24 -25.84
N ALA A 141 -0.46 4.20 -26.74
CA ALA A 141 -0.61 5.62 -26.42
C ALA A 141 -2.08 5.93 -26.13
N TRP A 142 -2.38 6.25 -24.86
CA TRP A 142 -3.73 6.53 -24.41
C TRP A 142 -3.93 8.04 -24.30
N LYS A 143 -5.03 8.57 -24.83
CA LYS A 143 -5.47 9.93 -24.51
C LYS A 143 -6.02 9.92 -23.08
N PHE A 144 -5.34 10.59 -22.17
CA PHE A 144 -5.78 10.72 -20.78
C PHE A 144 -6.59 12.01 -20.61
N PHE A 145 -7.85 11.87 -20.25
CA PHE A 145 -8.59 12.98 -19.68
C PHE A 145 -8.02 13.32 -18.29
N ARG A 146 -7.90 14.59 -17.99
CA ARG A 146 -7.51 15.08 -16.67
C ARG A 146 -8.28 16.37 -16.41
N ALA A 147 -8.89 16.47 -15.24
CA ALA A 147 -9.40 17.75 -14.74
C ALA A 147 -8.27 18.78 -14.64
N ASP A 148 -8.59 20.05 -14.82
CA ASP A 148 -7.62 21.15 -14.84
C ASP A 148 -7.35 21.71 -13.43
N TYR A 149 -8.32 21.55 -12.51
CA TYR A 149 -8.25 22.02 -11.12
C TYR A 149 -9.01 21.09 -10.16
N PRO A 150 -8.76 21.20 -8.83
CA PRO A 150 -9.46 20.42 -7.82
C PRO A 150 -10.96 20.66 -7.84
N ASN A 151 -11.74 19.62 -7.56
CA ASN A 151 -13.21 19.62 -7.52
C ASN A 151 -13.91 19.88 -8.85
N GLN A 152 -13.20 19.99 -9.97
CA GLN A 152 -13.81 20.02 -11.28
C GLN A 152 -14.48 18.68 -11.62
N LEU A 153 -13.81 17.58 -11.33
CA LEU A 153 -14.32 16.24 -11.58
C LEU A 153 -13.94 15.28 -10.45
N TRP A 154 -14.93 14.65 -9.86
CA TRP A 154 -14.71 13.50 -9.00
C TRP A 154 -15.02 12.20 -9.71
N GLN A 155 -14.25 11.16 -9.43
CA GLN A 155 -14.55 9.79 -9.86
C GLN A 155 -15.03 9.00 -8.65
N LEU A 156 -16.23 8.45 -8.76
CA LEU A 156 -16.88 7.65 -7.72
C LEU A 156 -17.02 6.20 -8.19
N ASP A 157 -16.68 5.25 -7.31
CA ASP A 157 -16.76 3.83 -7.58
C ASP A 157 -17.16 3.04 -6.33
N LEU A 158 -17.87 1.94 -6.54
CA LEU A 158 -18.24 1.00 -5.47
C LEU A 158 -17.40 -0.26 -5.63
N LYS A 159 -16.49 -0.50 -4.68
CA LYS A 159 -15.55 -1.60 -4.74
C LYS A 159 -15.96 -2.74 -3.83
N GLU A 160 -16.43 -3.88 -4.41
CA GLU A 160 -16.60 -5.13 -3.67
C GLU A 160 -15.24 -5.78 -3.40
N PHE A 161 -15.09 -6.34 -2.21
CA PHE A 161 -13.98 -7.23 -1.85
C PHE A 161 -14.44 -8.27 -0.83
N LYS A 162 -13.66 -9.33 -0.67
CA LYS A 162 -13.89 -10.35 0.36
C LYS A 162 -12.82 -10.23 1.42
N PHE A 163 -13.23 -10.33 2.67
CA PHE A 163 -12.36 -10.34 3.83
C PHE A 163 -12.87 -11.41 4.81
N GLU A 164 -12.02 -12.36 5.20
CA GLU A 164 -12.38 -13.49 6.08
C GLU A 164 -13.66 -14.23 5.67
N GLY A 165 -13.82 -14.43 4.36
CA GLY A 165 -14.99 -15.13 3.79
C GLY A 165 -16.27 -14.30 3.66
N LYS A 166 -16.32 -13.08 4.24
CA LYS A 166 -17.45 -12.16 4.11
C LYS A 166 -17.22 -11.15 3.00
N LYS A 167 -18.32 -10.66 2.42
CA LYS A 167 -18.30 -9.58 1.43
C LYS A 167 -18.38 -8.23 2.13
N TYR A 168 -17.54 -7.31 1.70
CA TYR A 168 -17.54 -5.91 2.09
C TYR A 168 -17.49 -5.02 0.88
N TYR A 169 -17.86 -3.76 1.06
CA TYR A 169 -17.88 -2.78 -0.01
C TYR A 169 -17.22 -1.49 0.46
N PHE A 170 -16.52 -0.84 -0.45
CA PHE A 170 -16.07 0.54 -0.26
C PHE A 170 -16.82 1.48 -1.17
N ILE A 171 -17.28 2.61 -0.62
CA ILE A 171 -17.58 3.81 -1.40
C ILE A 171 -16.27 4.56 -1.56
N VAL A 172 -15.76 4.64 -2.79
CA VAL A 172 -14.47 5.25 -3.12
C VAL A 172 -14.70 6.47 -4.00
N CYS A 173 -14.35 7.66 -3.49
CA CYS A 173 -14.43 8.90 -4.26
C CYS A 173 -13.07 9.59 -4.30
N ILE A 174 -12.60 9.93 -5.49
CA ILE A 174 -11.33 10.64 -5.69
C ILE A 174 -11.53 11.91 -6.51
N ASP A 175 -10.75 12.92 -6.22
CA ASP A 175 -10.57 14.07 -7.09
C ASP A 175 -9.69 13.71 -8.30
N ASP A 176 -10.19 13.99 -9.49
CA ASP A 176 -9.51 13.63 -10.75
C ASP A 176 -8.21 14.39 -10.97
N TYR A 177 -8.15 15.64 -10.55
CA TYR A 177 -6.96 16.49 -10.72
C TYR A 177 -5.83 16.08 -9.78
N SER A 178 -6.07 16.16 -8.48
CA SER A 178 -5.07 15.96 -7.42
C SER A 178 -4.81 14.51 -7.08
N ARG A 179 -5.76 13.62 -7.37
CA ARG A 179 -5.82 12.23 -6.87
C ARG A 179 -6.10 12.13 -5.38
N ASN A 180 -6.59 13.20 -4.78
CA ASN A 180 -6.99 13.20 -3.38
C ASN A 180 -8.15 12.23 -3.18
N LEU A 181 -8.01 11.32 -2.21
CA LEU A 181 -9.04 10.37 -1.85
C LEU A 181 -10.04 11.09 -0.94
N ILE A 182 -11.12 11.58 -1.55
CA ILE A 182 -12.14 12.43 -0.91
C ILE A 182 -12.93 11.62 0.13
N CYS A 183 -13.36 10.41 -0.26
CA CYS A 183 -14.18 9.53 0.56
C CYS A 183 -13.70 8.09 0.43
N LEU A 184 -13.65 7.38 1.58
CA LEU A 184 -13.40 5.95 1.67
C LEU A 184 -14.22 5.38 2.82
N ASN A 185 -15.44 4.92 2.52
CA ASN A 185 -16.34 4.37 3.52
C ASN A 185 -16.49 2.86 3.36
N LEU A 186 -16.39 2.15 4.48
CA LEU A 186 -16.60 0.69 4.54
C LEU A 186 -18.06 0.39 4.84
N LEU A 187 -18.59 -0.61 4.14
CA LEU A 187 -19.91 -1.18 4.37
C LEU A 187 -19.83 -2.72 4.30
N ASP A 188 -20.63 -3.39 5.09
CA ASP A 188 -20.75 -4.86 5.14
C ASP A 188 -21.82 -5.40 4.19
N HIS A 189 -22.45 -4.53 3.43
CA HIS A 189 -23.47 -4.82 2.42
C HIS A 189 -23.28 -3.94 1.18
N CYS A 190 -23.98 -4.29 0.09
CA CYS A 190 -23.94 -3.51 -1.14
C CYS A 190 -24.55 -2.11 -0.91
N PRO A 191 -23.79 -1.02 -1.16
CA PRO A 191 -24.25 0.34 -0.90
C PRO A 191 -25.53 0.68 -1.67
N THR A 192 -26.48 1.30 -1.01
CA THR A 192 -27.65 1.91 -1.61
C THR A 192 -27.34 3.32 -2.13
N THR A 193 -28.19 3.86 -2.99
CA THR A 193 -28.07 5.26 -3.45
C THR A 193 -28.07 6.23 -2.26
N ASN A 194 -28.93 6.00 -1.26
CA ASN A 194 -29.03 6.87 -0.09
C ASN A 194 -27.73 6.88 0.75
N GLU A 195 -27.08 5.74 0.92
CA GLU A 195 -25.80 5.66 1.65
C GLU A 195 -24.67 6.37 0.92
N VAL A 196 -24.64 6.23 -0.42
CA VAL A 196 -23.68 6.95 -1.26
C VAL A 196 -23.90 8.47 -1.16
N THR A 197 -25.13 8.94 -1.30
CA THR A 197 -25.45 10.37 -1.21
C THR A 197 -25.18 10.92 0.19
N PHE A 198 -25.53 10.18 1.24
CA PHE A 198 -25.23 10.55 2.61
C PHE A 198 -23.73 10.66 2.89
N ALA A 199 -22.92 9.72 2.37
CA ALA A 199 -21.48 9.79 2.49
C ALA A 199 -20.89 11.06 1.84
N LEU A 200 -21.44 11.47 0.70
CA LEU A 200 -21.01 12.67 0.00
C LEU A 200 -21.54 13.96 0.63
N GLN A 201 -22.76 13.97 1.18
CA GLN A 201 -23.34 15.12 1.88
C GLN A 201 -22.56 15.57 3.12
N LYS A 202 -21.87 14.62 3.78
CA LYS A 202 -21.02 14.92 4.94
C LYS A 202 -19.75 15.70 4.60
N LEU A 203 -19.43 15.82 3.30
CA LEU A 203 -18.26 16.52 2.86
C LEU A 203 -18.53 18.03 2.78
N ASN A 204 -17.58 18.84 3.25
CA ASN A 204 -17.69 20.31 3.24
C ASN A 204 -17.43 20.93 1.85
N VAL A 205 -17.19 20.09 0.86
CA VAL A 205 -16.83 20.50 -0.51
C VAL A 205 -17.65 19.71 -1.53
N LYS A 206 -17.92 20.32 -2.68
CA LYS A 206 -18.68 19.71 -3.77
C LYS A 206 -17.88 19.79 -5.07
N PRO A 207 -18.01 18.79 -5.96
CA PRO A 207 -17.45 18.89 -7.31
C PRO A 207 -18.44 19.56 -8.26
N GLU A 208 -17.94 19.99 -9.42
CA GLU A 208 -18.80 20.38 -10.52
C GLU A 208 -19.42 19.16 -11.19
N VAL A 209 -18.62 18.09 -11.34
CA VAL A 209 -19.01 16.86 -12.05
C VAL A 209 -18.65 15.64 -11.22
N ILE A 210 -19.53 14.64 -11.17
CA ILE A 210 -19.23 13.30 -10.66
C ILE A 210 -19.35 12.27 -11.79
N LEU A 211 -18.27 11.53 -12.01
CA LEU A 211 -18.22 10.41 -12.95
C LEU A 211 -18.42 9.08 -12.20
N THR A 212 -19.45 8.33 -12.57
CA THR A 212 -19.77 6.99 -12.03
C THR A 212 -19.77 5.94 -13.15
N ASP A 213 -19.92 4.67 -12.80
CA ASP A 213 -20.36 3.66 -13.75
C ASP A 213 -21.88 3.71 -13.93
N ASN A 214 -22.40 2.76 -14.74
CA ASN A 214 -23.83 2.58 -14.98
C ASN A 214 -24.49 1.63 -13.96
N GLY A 215 -23.93 1.50 -12.76
CA GLY A 215 -24.45 0.64 -11.70
C GLY A 215 -25.88 1.01 -11.29
N GLY A 216 -26.59 0.03 -10.71
CA GLY A 216 -27.98 0.22 -10.28
C GLY A 216 -28.17 1.36 -9.28
N GLN A 217 -27.16 1.66 -8.48
CA GLN A 217 -27.12 2.73 -7.47
C GLN A 217 -27.10 4.14 -8.09
N PHE A 218 -26.68 4.27 -9.36
CA PHE A 218 -26.47 5.55 -10.05
C PHE A 218 -27.57 5.84 -11.10
N LYS A 219 -28.82 5.41 -10.83
CA LYS A 219 -29.97 5.63 -11.69
C LYS A 219 -30.70 6.95 -11.37
N GLU A 220 -32.00 6.97 -11.56
CA GLU A 220 -32.82 8.20 -11.48
C GLU A 220 -32.70 8.95 -10.14
N GLN A 221 -32.73 8.24 -9.01
CA GLN A 221 -32.59 8.87 -7.69
C GLN A 221 -31.23 9.57 -7.51
N TRP A 222 -30.16 8.95 -8.03
CA TRP A 222 -28.82 9.56 -8.05
C TRP A 222 -28.78 10.82 -8.91
N LYS A 223 -29.37 10.79 -10.09
CA LYS A 223 -29.41 11.96 -10.99
C LYS A 223 -30.19 13.11 -10.38
N LEU A 224 -31.34 12.81 -9.74
CA LEU A 224 -32.12 13.81 -9.03
C LEU A 224 -31.31 14.47 -7.90
N TRP A 225 -30.68 13.66 -7.06
CA TRP A 225 -29.82 14.17 -6.00
C TRP A 225 -28.68 15.04 -6.55
N CYS A 226 -27.96 14.60 -7.57
CA CYS A 226 -26.92 15.42 -8.19
C CYS A 226 -27.46 16.77 -8.68
N LYS A 227 -28.62 16.77 -9.35
CA LYS A 227 -29.29 17.99 -9.83
C LYS A 227 -29.63 18.93 -8.67
N GLU A 228 -30.19 18.41 -7.59
CA GLU A 228 -30.50 19.19 -6.36
C GLU A 228 -29.25 19.80 -5.72
N GLN A 229 -28.12 19.09 -5.79
CA GLN A 229 -26.84 19.59 -5.29
C GLN A 229 -26.10 20.53 -6.27
N GLY A 230 -26.62 20.74 -7.48
CA GLY A 230 -25.97 21.51 -8.54
C GLY A 230 -24.75 20.81 -9.15
N ILE A 231 -24.73 19.48 -9.11
CA ILE A 231 -23.63 18.64 -9.60
C ILE A 231 -24.04 17.98 -10.93
N GLU A 232 -23.16 18.02 -11.92
CA GLU A 232 -23.37 17.27 -13.17
C GLU A 232 -23.05 15.80 -12.97
N ALA A 233 -24.05 14.92 -13.15
CA ALA A 233 -23.83 13.47 -13.13
C ALA A 233 -23.37 12.99 -14.51
N LYS A 234 -22.14 12.47 -14.60
CA LYS A 234 -21.60 11.80 -15.80
C LYS A 234 -21.46 10.31 -15.59
N PHE A 235 -21.66 9.55 -16.65
CA PHE A 235 -21.52 8.10 -16.65
C PHE A 235 -20.37 7.69 -17.56
N ALA A 236 -19.56 6.75 -17.09
CA ALA A 236 -18.49 6.18 -17.90
C ALA A 236 -19.06 5.46 -19.12
N HIS A 237 -18.39 5.61 -20.25
CA HIS A 237 -18.79 4.88 -21.47
C HIS A 237 -18.63 3.38 -21.25
N ALA A 238 -19.62 2.61 -21.70
CA ALA A 238 -19.54 1.16 -21.67
C ALA A 238 -18.29 0.68 -22.44
N TYR A 239 -17.51 -0.22 -21.83
CA TYR A 239 -16.28 -0.77 -22.40
C TYR A 239 -15.11 0.23 -22.59
N TYR A 240 -15.16 1.41 -21.96
CA TYR A 240 -14.06 2.39 -21.97
C TYR A 240 -13.41 2.48 -20.59
N PRO A 241 -12.47 1.56 -20.24
CA PRO A 241 -11.81 1.54 -18.94
C PRO A 241 -10.96 2.80 -18.65
N GLN A 242 -10.74 3.61 -19.68
CA GLN A 242 -9.95 4.84 -19.60
C GLN A 242 -10.63 5.92 -18.75
N ASP A 243 -11.96 5.98 -18.78
CA ASP A 243 -12.72 7.01 -18.08
C ASP A 243 -12.56 6.90 -16.56
N LYS A 244 -12.50 5.67 -16.04
CA LYS A 244 -12.37 5.35 -14.61
C LYS A 244 -10.97 4.87 -14.19
N GLY A 245 -9.99 4.88 -15.06
CA GLY A 245 -8.65 4.32 -14.81
C GLY A 245 -7.93 4.91 -13.59
N LYS A 246 -8.38 6.05 -13.08
CA LYS A 246 -7.81 6.72 -11.92
C LYS A 246 -8.38 6.15 -10.62
N VAL A 247 -9.70 6.02 -10.49
CA VAL A 247 -10.34 5.37 -9.34
C VAL A 247 -10.01 3.89 -9.30
N GLU A 248 -9.94 3.19 -10.44
CA GLU A 248 -9.47 1.80 -10.51
C GLU A 248 -8.05 1.64 -9.97
N ARG A 249 -7.17 2.62 -10.25
CA ARG A 249 -5.82 2.61 -9.69
C ARG A 249 -5.82 2.80 -8.17
N VAL A 250 -6.70 3.65 -7.64
CA VAL A 250 -6.86 3.80 -6.20
C VAL A 250 -7.43 2.52 -5.59
N ASN A 251 -8.43 1.90 -6.20
CA ASN A 251 -8.97 0.60 -5.77
C ASN A 251 -7.88 -0.48 -5.68
N ARG A 252 -6.96 -0.48 -6.64
CA ARG A 252 -5.80 -1.38 -6.58
C ARG A 252 -4.87 -1.04 -5.41
N ASN A 253 -4.62 0.24 -5.14
CA ASN A 253 -3.81 0.63 -4.00
C ASN A 253 -4.48 0.24 -2.68
N ILE A 254 -5.81 0.40 -2.55
CA ILE A 254 -6.56 -0.06 -1.39
C ILE A 254 -6.37 -1.56 -1.18
N ALA A 255 -6.54 -2.36 -2.22
CA ALA A 255 -6.34 -3.81 -2.13
C ALA A 255 -4.90 -4.19 -1.76
N GLU A 256 -3.90 -3.61 -2.45
CA GLU A 256 -2.49 -3.95 -2.28
C GLU A 256 -1.85 -3.36 -1.01
N GLU A 257 -2.29 -2.17 -0.57
CA GLU A 257 -1.62 -1.40 0.49
C GLU A 257 -2.43 -1.29 1.79
N LEU A 258 -3.70 -1.70 1.82
CA LEU A 258 -4.57 -1.70 2.99
C LEU A 258 -5.09 -3.11 3.27
N ILE A 259 -5.92 -3.67 2.38
CA ILE A 259 -6.60 -4.94 2.63
C ILE A 259 -5.62 -6.10 2.80
N ASN A 260 -4.65 -6.25 1.89
CA ASN A 260 -3.64 -7.31 2.00
C ASN A 260 -2.84 -7.28 3.31
N ILE A 261 -2.62 -6.07 3.87
CA ILE A 261 -1.93 -5.93 5.15
C ILE A 261 -2.82 -6.40 6.29
N ILE A 262 -4.08 -5.92 6.31
CA ILE A 262 -5.04 -6.30 7.35
C ILE A 262 -5.26 -7.81 7.36
N GLU A 263 -5.46 -8.43 6.18
CA GLU A 263 -5.60 -9.89 6.04
C GLU A 263 -4.36 -10.64 6.53
N LYS A 264 -3.18 -10.19 6.11
CA LYS A 264 -1.93 -10.86 6.45
C LYS A 264 -1.65 -10.88 7.94
N PHE A 265 -2.12 -9.90 8.68
CA PHE A 265 -1.93 -9.79 10.12
C PHE A 265 -3.19 -10.14 10.94
N HIS A 266 -4.22 -10.69 10.29
CA HIS A 266 -5.47 -11.11 10.94
C HIS A 266 -6.08 -10.04 11.85
N LYS A 267 -6.11 -8.78 11.36
CA LYS A 267 -6.68 -7.66 12.09
C LYS A 267 -8.12 -7.40 11.69
N LEU A 268 -8.88 -6.81 12.60
CA LEU A 268 -10.22 -6.34 12.29
C LEU A 268 -10.13 -5.14 11.33
N LEU A 269 -11.01 -5.15 10.35
CA LEU A 269 -11.17 -4.04 9.42
C LEU A 269 -12.15 -3.03 10.02
N THR A 270 -11.64 -1.89 10.51
CA THR A 270 -12.47 -0.83 11.10
C THR A 270 -12.46 0.43 10.25
N GLN A 271 -13.53 1.24 10.35
CA GLN A 271 -13.60 2.51 9.63
C GLN A 271 -12.50 3.49 10.11
N GLU A 272 -12.08 3.42 11.37
CA GLU A 272 -11.01 4.26 11.92
C GLU A 272 -9.66 3.97 11.27
N GLU A 273 -9.33 2.69 11.10
CA GLU A 273 -8.09 2.28 10.43
C GLU A 273 -8.10 2.66 8.94
N ILE A 274 -9.26 2.55 8.30
CA ILE A 274 -9.47 2.97 6.91
C ILE A 274 -9.27 4.48 6.77
N GLU A 275 -9.82 5.26 7.70
CA GLU A 275 -9.70 6.72 7.69
C GLU A 275 -8.25 7.16 7.95
N SER A 276 -7.57 6.53 8.91
CA SER A 276 -6.14 6.75 9.16
C SER A 276 -5.30 6.48 7.90
N TRP A 277 -5.60 5.38 7.19
CA TRP A 277 -4.94 5.07 5.92
C TRP A 277 -5.28 6.09 4.82
N ARG A 278 -6.53 6.57 4.74
CA ARG A 278 -6.97 7.60 3.78
C ARG A 278 -6.21 8.91 3.99
N LEU A 279 -6.07 9.35 5.25
CA LEU A 279 -5.30 10.55 5.60
C LEU A 279 -3.84 10.39 5.19
N TRP A 280 -3.21 9.28 5.57
CA TRP A 280 -1.85 9.00 5.13
C TRP A 280 -1.71 8.94 3.60
N PHE A 281 -2.69 8.34 2.89
CA PHE A 281 -2.70 8.30 1.43
C PHE A 281 -2.67 9.69 0.81
N ASN A 282 -3.39 10.63 1.39
CA ASN A 282 -3.50 12.00 0.89
C ASN A 282 -2.29 12.87 1.29
N GLU A 283 -1.86 12.78 2.54
CA GLU A 283 -0.92 13.73 3.14
C GLU A 283 0.53 13.30 3.02
N ASP A 284 0.81 11.99 3.02
CA ASP A 284 2.17 11.48 3.09
C ASP A 284 2.60 10.68 1.87
N ARG A 285 1.66 9.98 1.25
CA ARG A 285 1.94 9.12 0.11
C ARG A 285 2.18 9.94 -1.16
N VAL A 286 3.41 9.96 -1.66
CA VAL A 286 3.70 10.60 -2.94
C VAL A 286 3.09 9.80 -4.10
N ASN A 287 2.28 10.43 -4.91
CA ASN A 287 1.77 9.86 -6.14
C ASN A 287 2.91 9.78 -7.17
N LEU A 288 3.19 8.58 -7.68
CA LEU A 288 4.35 8.34 -8.57
C LEU A 288 4.23 9.03 -9.92
N ARG A 289 3.03 9.41 -10.34
CA ARG A 289 2.78 10.10 -11.61
C ARG A 289 2.90 11.61 -11.48
N THR A 290 2.24 12.19 -10.48
CA THR A 290 2.28 13.64 -10.22
C THR A 290 3.54 14.07 -9.49
N LYS A 291 4.26 13.12 -8.87
CA LYS A 291 5.44 13.30 -8.01
C LYS A 291 5.19 14.23 -6.81
N THR A 292 3.93 14.39 -6.43
CA THR A 292 3.46 15.20 -5.31
C THR A 292 2.53 14.38 -4.43
N ARG A 293 2.27 14.87 -3.23
CA ARG A 293 1.23 14.32 -2.35
C ARG A 293 -0.13 14.78 -2.84
N PRO A 294 -1.18 13.94 -2.84
CA PRO A 294 -2.52 14.34 -3.27
C PRO A 294 -3.02 15.60 -2.58
N ALA A 295 -2.90 15.69 -1.26
CA ALA A 295 -3.34 16.86 -0.48
C ALA A 295 -2.63 18.16 -0.92
N GLN A 296 -1.34 18.11 -1.26
CA GLN A 296 -0.60 19.30 -1.73
C GLN A 296 -1.14 19.88 -3.04
N LEU A 297 -1.66 19.01 -3.93
CA LEU A 297 -2.30 19.46 -5.17
C LEU A 297 -3.74 19.91 -4.94
N TYR A 298 -4.41 19.34 -3.94
CA TYR A 298 -5.79 19.66 -3.63
C TYR A 298 -5.97 21.04 -2.99
N VAL A 299 -5.04 21.47 -2.16
CA VAL A 299 -5.08 22.75 -1.41
C VAL A 299 -4.55 23.94 -2.24
N LYS A 300 -3.92 23.71 -3.38
CA LYS A 300 -3.29 24.79 -4.18
C LYS A 300 -4.27 25.70 -4.94
N TYR A 301 -5.60 25.51 -4.77
CA TYR A 301 -6.61 26.33 -5.47
C TYR A 301 -7.69 26.79 -4.47
#